data_cde5517a49102c76743c56725e4bec02
#
_entry.id   cde5517a49102c76743c56725e4bec02
#
_cell.length_a   1.000
_cell.length_b   1.000
_cell.length_c   1.000
_cell.angle_alpha   90.00
_cell.angle_beta   90.00
_cell.angle_gamma   90.00
#
_symmetry.space_group_name_H-M   'P 1'
#
loop_
_entity.id
_entity.type
_entity.pdbx_description
1 polymer ?
#
loop_
_entity_poly.entity_id
_entity_poly.type
_entity_poly.pdbx_seq_one_letter_code
_entity_poly.pdbx_strand_id
1 'polypeptide(L)'
;MSDHFDNGRFFNPNGADAQPFWKAPRMLFEHYAPWPAQVPVVQRPSPPPTSSDEIVVTFIGHATFLIQTSAGNIITDPVFAQRAGPFGWTGPRRVRQPGVRFDDLPPIAYVLLSHNHYDHCDLETLRALQHRDHPRFVTLQGNATLLRSAGVTRIAELDWWQRMPAEMSAMPGAQTLDPVVTPGREIEITATQAQHFSARTPFDRNRALWGGFMITIDERQIYFAGDSGYGPHFLEVGRRFPRIDLALIPIGAYEPRWFMKDIHMNPEEAVQAHIDVGARRSIGMHFGTFRLTTEGPNEPVAALGRARSAAGIDDAAFTTLDVGESARL
;
A
#
# COMPACT_ATOMS: atom_id res chain seq x y z
N MET A 1 10.96 22.17 -8.63
CA MET A 1 10.40 21.19 -9.58
C MET A 1 11.01 19.84 -9.21
N SER A 2 10.24 18.79 -9.28
CA SER A 2 10.71 17.43 -9.02
C SER A 2 11.78 17.06 -10.07
N ASP A 3 12.88 16.42 -9.64
CA ASP A 3 13.98 15.96 -10.51
C ASP A 3 13.63 14.69 -11.31
N HIS A 4 12.45 14.14 -11.07
CA HIS A 4 11.89 12.97 -11.76
C HIS A 4 10.57 13.28 -12.50
N PHE A 5 10.41 14.55 -12.96
CA PHE A 5 9.26 14.98 -13.74
C PHE A 5 9.73 15.69 -15.03
N ASP A 6 9.33 15.19 -16.18
CA ASP A 6 9.65 15.75 -17.49
C ASP A 6 8.46 15.61 -18.46
N ASN A 7 8.26 16.61 -19.30
CA ASN A 7 7.22 16.63 -20.33
C ASN A 7 5.80 16.27 -19.82
N GLY A 8 5.47 16.69 -18.59
CA GLY A 8 4.15 16.46 -17.98
C GLY A 8 3.97 15.03 -17.45
N ARG A 9 5.06 14.27 -17.25
CA ARG A 9 5.05 12.89 -16.74
C ARG A 9 6.17 12.66 -15.73
N PHE A 10 5.87 11.85 -14.75
CA PHE A 10 6.86 11.33 -13.82
C PHE A 10 7.60 10.13 -14.42
N PHE A 11 8.81 9.86 -13.95
CA PHE A 11 9.62 8.73 -14.40
C PHE A 11 10.45 8.14 -13.25
N ASN A 12 10.86 6.87 -13.40
CA ASN A 12 11.79 6.24 -12.46
C ASN A 12 13.23 6.66 -12.81
N PRO A 13 13.99 7.28 -11.88
CA PRO A 13 15.33 7.83 -12.17
C PRO A 13 16.35 6.80 -12.66
N ASN A 14 16.19 5.51 -12.30
CA ASN A 14 17.05 4.42 -12.77
C ASN A 14 16.69 3.88 -14.16
N GLY A 15 15.71 4.51 -14.85
CA GLY A 15 15.27 4.13 -16.19
C GLY A 15 14.38 2.89 -16.24
N ALA A 16 14.04 2.27 -15.11
CA ALA A 16 13.06 1.19 -15.08
C ALA A 16 11.67 1.73 -15.44
N ASP A 17 10.94 1.01 -16.29
CA ASP A 17 9.58 1.40 -16.68
C ASP A 17 8.73 0.16 -16.97
N ALA A 18 7.41 0.29 -16.76
CA ALA A 18 6.47 -0.74 -17.12
C ALA A 18 6.54 -1.03 -18.64
N GLN A 19 6.47 -2.30 -19.00
CA GLN A 19 6.49 -2.69 -20.38
C GLN A 19 5.38 -1.97 -21.18
N PRO A 20 5.65 -1.60 -22.44
CA PRO A 20 4.65 -0.94 -23.28
C PRO A 20 3.39 -1.78 -23.40
N PHE A 21 2.22 -1.14 -23.36
CA PHE A 21 0.91 -1.81 -23.36
C PHE A 21 0.69 -2.70 -24.60
N TRP A 22 1.32 -2.41 -25.74
CA TRP A 22 1.21 -3.26 -26.95
C TRP A 22 1.87 -4.63 -26.82
N LYS A 23 2.69 -4.84 -25.78
CA LYS A 23 3.21 -6.16 -25.41
C LYS A 23 2.22 -6.98 -24.56
N ALA A 24 1.22 -6.34 -23.97
CA ALA A 24 0.24 -7.01 -23.10
C ALA A 24 -0.52 -8.17 -23.80
N PRO A 25 -0.86 -8.11 -25.11
CA PRO A 25 -1.48 -9.26 -25.78
C PRO A 25 -0.67 -10.55 -25.73
N ARG A 26 0.67 -10.47 -25.57
CA ARG A 26 1.52 -11.65 -25.39
C ARG A 26 1.18 -12.40 -24.09
N MET A 27 0.67 -11.71 -23.08
CA MET A 27 0.21 -12.33 -21.83
C MET A 27 -0.89 -13.38 -22.06
N LEU A 28 -1.69 -13.28 -23.15
CA LEU A 28 -2.72 -14.27 -23.49
C LEU A 28 -2.15 -15.66 -23.80
N PHE A 29 -0.87 -15.76 -24.11
CA PHE A 29 -0.16 -17.02 -24.41
C PHE A 29 0.60 -17.58 -23.21
N GLU A 30 0.59 -16.87 -22.07
CA GLU A 30 1.22 -17.34 -20.84
C GLU A 30 0.34 -18.38 -20.12
N HIS A 31 0.99 -19.23 -19.34
CA HIS A 31 0.28 -20.18 -18.50
C HIS A 31 -0.22 -19.47 -17.24
N TYR A 32 -1.53 -19.44 -17.08
CA TYR A 32 -2.16 -18.87 -15.90
C TYR A 32 -2.45 -19.97 -14.87
N ALA A 33 -1.92 -19.82 -13.66
CA ALA A 33 -2.29 -20.69 -12.56
C ALA A 33 -3.80 -20.59 -12.26
N PRO A 34 -4.43 -21.69 -11.86
CA PRO A 34 -5.86 -21.68 -11.52
C PRO A 34 -6.11 -20.86 -10.25
N TRP A 35 -7.19 -20.08 -10.29
CA TRP A 35 -7.68 -19.34 -9.12
C TRP A 35 -9.08 -19.84 -8.74
N PRO A 36 -9.39 -20.00 -7.45
CA PRO A 36 -10.75 -20.28 -7.01
C PRO A 36 -11.66 -19.09 -7.31
N ALA A 37 -12.94 -19.33 -7.51
CA ALA A 37 -13.92 -18.26 -7.68
C ALA A 37 -14.07 -17.41 -6.41
N GLN A 38 -13.85 -18.00 -5.25
CA GLN A 38 -13.88 -17.37 -3.93
C GLN A 38 -13.04 -18.16 -2.94
N VAL A 39 -12.36 -17.45 -2.04
CA VAL A 39 -11.68 -18.00 -0.87
C VAL A 39 -12.49 -17.61 0.36
N PRO A 40 -12.89 -18.58 1.21
CA PRO A 40 -13.58 -18.26 2.47
C PRO A 40 -12.73 -17.37 3.37
N VAL A 41 -13.35 -16.35 3.96
CA VAL A 41 -12.72 -15.45 4.92
C VAL A 41 -13.63 -15.32 6.13
N VAL A 42 -13.06 -15.46 7.33
CA VAL A 42 -13.74 -15.13 8.57
C VAL A 42 -13.49 -13.66 8.86
N GLN A 43 -14.47 -12.83 8.54
CA GLN A 43 -14.39 -11.40 8.83
C GLN A 43 -14.49 -11.16 10.34
N ARG A 44 -13.62 -10.33 10.88
CA ARG A 44 -13.57 -9.96 12.31
C ARG A 44 -13.28 -8.48 12.44
N PRO A 45 -13.84 -7.79 13.45
CA PRO A 45 -13.36 -6.46 13.82
C PRO A 45 -11.87 -6.52 14.18
N SER A 46 -11.13 -5.50 13.80
CA SER A 46 -9.73 -5.37 14.22
C SER A 46 -9.65 -5.18 15.75
N PRO A 47 -8.77 -5.90 16.45
CA PRO A 47 -8.60 -5.70 17.87
C PRO A 47 -8.00 -4.30 18.13
N PRO A 48 -8.53 -3.53 19.09
CA PRO A 48 -7.94 -2.24 19.43
C PRO A 48 -6.60 -2.41 20.14
N PRO A 49 -5.75 -1.36 20.17
CA PRO A 49 -4.60 -1.31 21.07
C PRO A 49 -5.03 -1.45 22.54
N THR A 50 -4.23 -2.16 23.33
CA THR A 50 -4.49 -2.39 24.76
C THR A 50 -3.76 -1.39 25.67
N SER A 51 -2.79 -0.67 25.12
CA SER A 51 -2.06 0.42 25.79
C SER A 51 -1.82 1.59 24.83
N SER A 52 -1.44 2.73 25.37
CA SER A 52 -1.13 3.92 24.58
C SER A 52 0.07 3.70 23.65
N ASP A 53 1.02 2.86 24.01
CA ASP A 53 2.29 2.65 23.29
C ASP A 53 2.20 1.54 22.23
N GLU A 54 1.10 0.78 22.26
CA GLU A 54 0.88 -0.32 21.33
C GLU A 54 0.38 0.19 19.99
N ILE A 55 0.94 -0.36 18.94
CA ILE A 55 0.46 -0.20 17.57
C ILE A 55 -0.06 -1.55 17.07
N VAL A 56 -1.30 -1.56 16.59
CA VAL A 56 -1.91 -2.76 16.00
C VAL A 56 -2.01 -2.57 14.50
N VAL A 57 -1.41 -3.49 13.75
CA VAL A 57 -1.40 -3.49 12.27
C VAL A 57 -2.20 -4.68 11.79
N THR A 58 -3.37 -4.44 11.21
CA THR A 58 -4.30 -5.47 10.72
C THR A 58 -4.26 -5.53 9.19
N PHE A 59 -4.02 -6.72 8.64
CA PHE A 59 -4.08 -6.95 7.20
C PHE A 59 -5.53 -7.13 6.77
N ILE A 60 -6.11 -6.14 6.10
CA ILE A 60 -7.49 -6.20 5.58
C ILE A 60 -7.53 -7.01 4.28
N GLY A 61 -6.45 -6.93 3.48
CA GLY A 61 -6.30 -7.65 2.22
C GLY A 61 -5.68 -6.79 1.13
N HIS A 62 -4.99 -7.41 0.17
CA HIS A 62 -4.25 -6.77 -0.92
C HIS A 62 -3.14 -5.86 -0.40
N ALA A 63 -3.27 -4.55 -0.54
CA ALA A 63 -2.37 -3.53 0.04
C ALA A 63 -3.08 -2.70 1.13
N THR A 64 -4.27 -3.12 1.57
CA THR A 64 -5.05 -2.43 2.59
C THR A 64 -4.66 -2.94 3.98
N PHE A 65 -4.05 -2.06 4.78
CA PHE A 65 -3.78 -2.26 6.20
C PHE A 65 -4.50 -1.21 7.04
N LEU A 66 -5.02 -1.63 8.18
CA LEU A 66 -5.44 -0.74 9.24
C LEU A 66 -4.34 -0.69 10.30
N ILE A 67 -3.81 0.50 10.56
CA ILE A 67 -2.79 0.78 11.58
C ILE A 67 -3.46 1.59 12.68
N GLN A 68 -3.65 0.97 13.84
CA GLN A 68 -4.33 1.57 14.97
C GLN A 68 -3.32 2.01 16.03
N THR A 69 -3.44 3.25 16.45
CA THR A 69 -2.56 3.89 17.43
C THR A 69 -3.38 4.79 18.36
N SER A 70 -2.82 5.18 19.48
CA SER A 70 -3.42 6.20 20.35
C SER A 70 -3.42 7.62 19.75
N ALA A 71 -2.60 7.85 18.69
CA ALA A 71 -2.56 9.13 17.97
C ALA A 71 -3.59 9.21 16.83
N GLY A 72 -4.26 8.10 16.51
CA GLY A 72 -5.25 8.00 15.44
C GLY A 72 -5.08 6.74 14.59
N ASN A 73 -6.10 6.43 13.81
CA ASN A 73 -6.10 5.26 12.93
C ASN A 73 -5.75 5.66 11.50
N ILE A 74 -4.89 4.87 10.88
CA ILE A 74 -4.41 5.07 9.53
C ILE A 74 -4.86 3.87 8.69
N ILE A 75 -5.31 4.11 7.45
CA ILE A 75 -5.58 3.04 6.49
C ILE A 75 -4.75 3.27 5.22
N THR A 76 -4.11 2.21 4.72
CA THR A 76 -3.32 2.24 3.48
C THR A 76 -4.14 1.70 2.32
N ASP A 77 -4.05 2.32 1.15
CA ASP A 77 -4.64 1.89 -0.13
C ASP A 77 -5.99 1.16 0.06
N PRO A 78 -7.02 1.85 0.60
CA PRO A 78 -8.25 1.18 1.00
C PRO A 78 -9.08 0.77 -0.22
N VAL A 79 -9.20 -0.54 -0.44
CA VAL A 79 -10.01 -1.14 -1.51
C VAL A 79 -10.98 -2.13 -0.91
N PHE A 80 -12.28 -1.82 -0.98
CA PHE A 80 -13.38 -2.70 -0.58
C PHE A 80 -14.23 -3.16 -1.76
N ALA A 81 -13.97 -2.61 -2.96
CA ALA A 81 -14.66 -2.97 -4.19
C ALA A 81 -14.52 -4.45 -4.54
N GLN A 82 -15.56 -4.99 -5.20
CA GLN A 82 -15.56 -6.37 -5.69
C GLN A 82 -14.74 -6.55 -6.97
N ARG A 83 -14.33 -5.46 -7.61
CA ARG A 83 -13.51 -5.48 -8.82
C ARG A 83 -12.51 -4.35 -8.82
N ALA A 84 -11.29 -4.65 -9.27
CA ALA A 84 -10.24 -3.68 -9.51
C ALA A 84 -10.31 -3.21 -10.98
N GLY A 85 -11.17 -2.25 -11.26
CA GLY A 85 -11.34 -1.73 -12.62
C GLY A 85 -12.33 -0.57 -12.69
N PRO A 86 -12.44 0.08 -13.87
CA PRO A 86 -13.38 1.17 -14.05
C PRO A 86 -14.84 0.72 -13.88
N PHE A 87 -15.69 1.65 -13.44
CA PHE A 87 -17.14 1.50 -13.35
C PHE A 87 -17.65 0.42 -12.37
N GLY A 88 -16.81 -0.16 -11.50
CA GLY A 88 -17.24 -1.15 -10.49
C GLY A 88 -17.64 -2.54 -11.05
N TRP A 89 -17.81 -2.69 -12.37
CA TRP A 89 -18.23 -3.95 -13.00
C TRP A 89 -17.18 -4.55 -13.96
N THR A 90 -16.10 -3.83 -14.25
CA THR A 90 -14.98 -4.32 -15.07
C THR A 90 -13.75 -4.65 -14.23
N GLY A 91 -12.74 -5.28 -14.86
CA GLY A 91 -11.47 -5.63 -14.24
C GLY A 91 -11.52 -6.91 -13.39
N PRO A 92 -10.38 -7.30 -12.80
CA PRO A 92 -10.24 -8.51 -12.00
C PRO A 92 -11.22 -8.53 -10.83
N ARG A 93 -11.87 -9.69 -10.62
CA ARG A 93 -12.79 -9.87 -9.50
C ARG A 93 -12.01 -10.21 -8.24
N ARG A 94 -12.46 -9.66 -7.11
CA ARG A 94 -12.00 -10.05 -5.79
C ARG A 94 -12.39 -11.49 -5.50
N VAL A 95 -11.42 -12.32 -5.13
CA VAL A 95 -11.65 -13.73 -4.75
C VAL A 95 -11.60 -13.92 -3.23
N ARG A 96 -10.96 -13.03 -2.50
CA ARG A 96 -10.84 -13.05 -1.04
C ARG A 96 -11.44 -11.76 -0.48
N GLN A 97 -12.51 -11.88 0.30
CA GLN A 97 -13.17 -10.73 0.90
C GLN A 97 -12.24 -10.00 1.87
N PRO A 98 -12.43 -8.69 2.14
CA PRO A 98 -11.70 -7.98 3.19
C PRO A 98 -11.86 -8.69 4.55
N GLY A 99 -10.77 -8.81 5.31
CA GLY A 99 -10.79 -9.49 6.61
C GLY A 99 -11.53 -8.70 7.70
N VAL A 100 -11.64 -7.38 7.53
CA VAL A 100 -12.47 -6.47 8.33
C VAL A 100 -13.52 -5.87 7.42
N ARG A 101 -14.78 -5.85 7.83
CA ARG A 101 -15.86 -5.19 7.07
C ARG A 101 -15.67 -3.68 7.13
N PHE A 102 -16.12 -2.99 6.09
CA PHE A 102 -16.04 -1.52 6.06
C PHE A 102 -16.74 -0.87 7.26
N ASP A 103 -17.90 -1.39 7.64
CA ASP A 103 -18.70 -0.88 8.76
C ASP A 103 -18.08 -1.19 10.14
N ASP A 104 -17.17 -2.18 10.21
CA ASP A 104 -16.47 -2.57 11.44
C ASP A 104 -15.12 -1.81 11.60
N LEU A 105 -14.76 -0.94 10.64
CA LEU A 105 -13.59 -0.09 10.76
C LEU A 105 -13.77 0.93 11.88
N PRO A 106 -12.77 1.16 12.72
CA PRO A 106 -12.78 2.29 13.66
C PRO A 106 -12.75 3.62 12.87
N PRO A 107 -13.02 4.76 13.50
CA PRO A 107 -12.86 6.07 12.87
C PRO A 107 -11.45 6.23 12.28
N ILE A 108 -11.35 6.63 11.02
CA ILE A 108 -10.08 6.77 10.30
C ILE A 108 -9.63 8.23 10.30
N ALA A 109 -8.43 8.49 10.83
CA ALA A 109 -7.82 9.82 10.84
C ALA A 109 -7.04 10.11 9.54
N TYR A 110 -6.36 9.10 8.99
CA TYR A 110 -5.53 9.24 7.81
C TYR A 110 -5.78 8.12 6.80
N VAL A 111 -5.87 8.50 5.53
CA VAL A 111 -5.85 7.58 4.37
C VAL A 111 -4.56 7.82 3.61
N LEU A 112 -3.71 6.81 3.48
CA LEU A 112 -2.51 6.85 2.67
C LEU A 112 -2.78 6.19 1.34
N LEU A 113 -2.56 6.90 0.23
CA LEU A 113 -2.76 6.39 -1.12
C LEU A 113 -1.45 6.41 -1.89
N SER A 114 -0.89 5.23 -2.17
CA SER A 114 0.41 5.06 -2.82
C SER A 114 0.41 5.47 -4.29
N HIS A 115 -0.63 5.15 -5.03
CA HIS A 115 -0.79 5.49 -6.45
C HIS A 115 -2.25 5.28 -6.90
N ASN A 116 -2.52 5.52 -8.18
CA ASN A 116 -3.89 5.59 -8.66
C ASN A 116 -4.41 4.34 -9.41
N HIS A 117 -3.72 3.19 -9.39
CA HIS A 117 -4.25 1.97 -9.96
C HIS A 117 -5.57 1.55 -9.28
N TYR A 118 -6.42 0.82 -10.00
CA TYR A 118 -7.76 0.48 -9.53
C TYR A 118 -7.81 -0.44 -8.32
N ASP A 119 -6.78 -1.22 -8.10
CA ASP A 119 -6.60 -2.14 -6.96
C ASP A 119 -5.98 -1.46 -5.73
N HIS A 120 -5.67 -0.15 -5.80
CA HIS A 120 -5.20 0.69 -4.70
C HIS A 120 -6.10 1.92 -4.48
N CYS A 121 -6.59 2.53 -5.55
CA CYS A 121 -7.42 3.73 -5.51
C CYS A 121 -8.87 3.40 -5.88
N ASP A 122 -9.63 2.90 -4.92
CA ASP A 122 -11.06 2.63 -5.00
C ASP A 122 -11.85 3.89 -4.63
N LEU A 123 -12.30 4.63 -5.64
CA LEU A 123 -12.97 5.92 -5.45
C LEU A 123 -14.28 5.82 -4.65
N GLU A 124 -14.96 4.68 -4.70
CA GLU A 124 -16.19 4.46 -3.91
C GLU A 124 -15.86 4.31 -2.43
N THR A 125 -14.84 3.53 -2.12
CA THR A 125 -14.31 3.40 -0.75
C THR A 125 -13.79 4.73 -0.21
N LEU A 126 -13.04 5.50 -1.02
CA LEU A 126 -12.52 6.81 -0.60
C LEU A 126 -13.64 7.81 -0.33
N ARG A 127 -14.70 7.80 -1.17
CA ARG A 127 -15.91 8.62 -0.95
C ARG A 127 -16.64 8.22 0.33
N ALA A 128 -16.78 6.93 0.59
CA ALA A 128 -17.42 6.43 1.79
C ALA A 128 -16.65 6.82 3.07
N LEU A 129 -15.32 6.71 3.06
CA LEU A 129 -14.45 7.16 4.16
C LEU A 129 -14.53 8.69 4.35
N GLN A 130 -14.51 9.47 3.26
CA GLN A 130 -14.69 10.93 3.34
C GLN A 130 -16.01 11.30 3.99
N HIS A 131 -17.10 10.62 3.62
CA HIS A 131 -18.43 10.91 4.16
C HIS A 131 -18.56 10.50 5.63
N ARG A 132 -17.96 9.37 6.03
CA ARG A 132 -18.10 8.82 7.37
C ARG A 132 -17.20 9.52 8.39
N ASP A 133 -15.91 9.68 8.05
CA ASP A 133 -14.86 10.02 9.01
C ASP A 133 -14.17 11.36 8.72
N HIS A 134 -14.36 11.93 7.52
CA HIS A 134 -13.64 13.13 7.05
C HIS A 134 -12.12 13.06 7.24
N PRO A 135 -11.46 11.93 6.93
CA PRO A 135 -10.04 11.74 7.20
C PRO A 135 -9.19 12.70 6.40
N ARG A 136 -7.91 12.78 6.77
CA ARG A 136 -6.90 13.41 5.94
C ARG A 136 -6.36 12.39 4.94
N PHE A 137 -6.44 12.73 3.65
CA PHE A 137 -5.86 11.92 2.58
C PHE A 137 -4.45 12.42 2.28
N VAL A 138 -3.49 11.52 2.34
CA VAL A 138 -2.09 11.77 1.98
C VAL A 138 -1.76 10.93 0.76
N THR A 139 -1.28 11.56 -0.29
CA THR A 139 -1.00 10.89 -1.56
C THR A 139 0.19 11.54 -2.26
N LEU A 140 0.61 10.98 -3.39
CA LEU A 140 1.67 11.52 -4.22
C LEU A 140 1.13 12.54 -5.23
N GLN A 141 2.01 13.42 -5.71
CA GLN A 141 1.68 14.51 -6.64
C GLN A 141 0.86 14.05 -7.85
N GLY A 142 -0.10 14.86 -8.27
CA GLY A 142 -0.96 14.62 -9.44
C GLY A 142 -2.23 13.81 -9.17
N ASN A 143 -2.41 13.26 -7.95
CA ASN A 143 -3.59 12.46 -7.59
C ASN A 143 -4.76 13.30 -7.04
N ALA A 144 -4.53 14.53 -6.57
CA ALA A 144 -5.57 15.34 -5.91
C ALA A 144 -6.80 15.58 -6.78
N THR A 145 -6.63 15.80 -8.08
CA THR A 145 -7.78 16.00 -9.00
C THR A 145 -8.68 14.77 -9.03
N LEU A 146 -8.08 13.57 -9.07
CA LEU A 146 -8.82 12.31 -9.02
C LEU A 146 -9.56 12.15 -7.68
N LEU A 147 -8.88 12.42 -6.56
CA LEU A 147 -9.49 12.34 -5.23
C LEU A 147 -10.63 13.33 -5.04
N ARG A 148 -10.48 14.57 -5.53
CA ARG A 148 -11.56 15.57 -5.51
C ARG A 148 -12.80 15.12 -6.32
N SER A 149 -12.60 14.36 -7.41
CA SER A 149 -13.74 13.82 -8.16
C SER A 149 -14.53 12.77 -7.36
N ALA A 150 -13.93 12.17 -6.34
CA ALA A 150 -14.61 11.31 -5.37
C ALA A 150 -15.19 12.08 -4.16
N GLY A 151 -15.12 13.42 -4.16
CA GLY A 151 -15.65 14.27 -3.08
C GLY A 151 -14.68 14.46 -1.92
N VAL A 152 -13.42 14.00 -2.06
CA VAL A 152 -12.40 14.17 -1.01
C VAL A 152 -11.98 15.64 -0.91
N THR A 153 -11.93 16.17 0.30
CA THR A 153 -11.71 17.60 0.55
C THR A 153 -10.36 17.90 1.22
N ARG A 154 -9.88 17.03 2.11
CA ARG A 154 -8.66 17.22 2.90
C ARG A 154 -7.51 16.40 2.32
N ILE A 155 -6.82 16.94 1.30
CA ILE A 155 -5.78 16.24 0.55
C ILE A 155 -4.42 16.91 0.75
N ALA A 156 -3.40 16.11 1.12
CA ALA A 156 -1.99 16.45 1.04
C ALA A 156 -1.36 15.68 -0.11
N GLU A 157 -0.79 16.39 -1.09
CA GLU A 157 0.04 15.79 -2.14
C GLU A 157 1.51 15.98 -1.80
N LEU A 158 2.28 14.90 -1.80
CA LEU A 158 3.69 14.88 -1.49
C LEU A 158 4.51 14.46 -2.71
N ASP A 159 5.71 15.03 -2.81
CA ASP A 159 6.78 14.50 -3.65
C ASP A 159 7.58 13.44 -2.86
N TRP A 160 8.39 12.64 -3.52
CA TRP A 160 9.28 11.70 -2.83
C TRP A 160 10.18 12.43 -1.83
N TRP A 161 10.32 11.84 -0.66
CA TRP A 161 11.08 12.36 0.49
C TRP A 161 10.49 13.61 1.14
N GLN A 162 9.35 14.06 0.63
CA GLN A 162 8.62 15.15 1.25
C GLN A 162 7.81 14.63 2.44
N ARG A 163 7.91 15.37 3.53
CA ARG A 163 7.14 15.16 4.74
C ARG A 163 5.82 15.92 4.67
N MET A 164 4.77 15.34 5.21
CA MET A 164 3.48 16.03 5.35
C MET A 164 3.66 17.28 6.22
N PRO A 165 3.17 18.47 5.79
CA PRO A 165 3.29 19.69 6.56
C PRO A 165 2.65 19.59 7.95
N ALA A 166 3.31 20.17 8.97
CA ALA A 166 2.83 20.15 10.37
C ALA A 166 1.46 20.83 10.53
N GLU A 167 1.17 21.86 9.77
CA GLU A 167 -0.13 22.54 9.74
C GLU A 167 -1.25 21.61 9.25
N MET A 168 -0.89 20.63 8.47
CA MET A 168 -1.80 19.56 8.06
C MET A 168 -1.81 18.40 9.07
N SER A 169 -0.87 18.29 9.98
CA SER A 169 -0.89 17.35 11.10
C SER A 169 -1.75 17.86 12.23
N ALA A 170 -1.75 19.18 12.50
CA ALA A 170 -2.64 19.80 13.46
C ALA A 170 -4.09 19.78 12.97
N MET A 171 -4.99 19.22 13.74
CA MET A 171 -6.42 19.19 13.44
C MET A 171 -7.05 20.57 13.68
N PRO A 172 -7.39 21.37 12.64
CA PRO A 172 -8.23 22.54 12.86
C PRO A 172 -9.67 22.07 13.05
N GLY A 173 -10.20 22.26 14.24
CA GLY A 173 -11.61 22.06 14.53
C GLY A 173 -11.99 20.67 15.06
N ALA A 174 -11.17 20.06 15.90
CA ALA A 174 -11.61 18.99 16.80
C ALA A 174 -12.63 19.56 17.81
N GLN A 175 -13.78 19.99 17.32
CA GLN A 175 -14.96 20.16 18.13
C GLN A 175 -15.71 18.82 18.14
N THR A 176 -15.45 18.05 19.20
CA THR A 176 -16.40 17.14 19.84
C THR A 176 -16.77 15.81 19.20
N LEU A 177 -16.11 15.31 18.14
CA LEU A 177 -16.39 13.95 17.62
C LEU A 177 -15.16 13.06 17.41
N ASP A 178 -13.95 13.48 17.81
CA ASP A 178 -12.77 12.63 17.77
C ASP A 178 -12.46 12.07 19.18
N PRO A 179 -12.90 10.84 19.48
CA PRO A 179 -12.65 10.26 20.82
C PRO A 179 -11.23 9.74 21.02
N VAL A 180 -10.27 9.91 20.08
CA VAL A 180 -8.99 9.17 20.13
C VAL A 180 -7.79 9.95 19.58
N VAL A 181 -7.69 11.24 19.75
CA VAL A 181 -6.38 11.91 19.62
C VAL A 181 -5.89 12.26 21.00
N THR A 182 -4.97 11.47 21.53
CA THR A 182 -4.28 11.81 22.77
C THR A 182 -3.45 13.06 22.52
N PRO A 183 -3.68 14.19 23.22
CA PRO A 183 -2.84 15.37 23.07
C PRO A 183 -1.38 15.02 23.32
N GLY A 184 -0.49 15.35 22.38
CA GLY A 184 0.95 15.19 22.53
C GLY A 184 1.61 14.06 21.72
N ARG A 185 0.84 13.25 20.97
CA ARG A 185 1.41 12.28 20.04
C ARG A 185 1.23 12.74 18.59
N GLU A 186 2.31 12.72 17.83
CA GLU A 186 2.29 13.14 16.43
C GLU A 186 2.47 11.92 15.51
N ILE A 187 1.66 11.89 14.45
CA ILE A 187 1.87 11.02 13.30
C ILE A 187 2.59 11.83 12.23
N GLU A 188 3.81 11.44 11.95
CA GLU A 188 4.57 11.99 10.85
C GLU A 188 4.49 11.06 9.65
N ILE A 189 4.18 11.58 8.47
CA ILE A 189 4.10 10.83 7.23
C ILE A 189 5.07 11.44 6.23
N THR A 190 6.02 10.64 5.75
CA THR A 190 6.98 11.01 4.71
C THR A 190 6.75 10.13 3.49
N ALA A 191 6.57 10.73 2.32
CA ALA A 191 6.50 9.97 1.07
C ALA A 191 7.88 9.38 0.72
N THR A 192 7.89 8.15 0.23
CA THR A 192 9.11 7.46 -0.17
C THR A 192 9.08 7.10 -1.64
N GLN A 193 10.25 6.96 -2.24
CA GLN A 193 10.36 6.50 -3.62
C GLN A 193 9.92 5.04 -3.76
N ALA A 194 9.26 4.73 -4.87
CA ALA A 194 9.02 3.39 -5.36
C ALA A 194 9.35 3.30 -6.85
N GLN A 195 9.58 2.10 -7.35
CA GLN A 195 9.81 1.83 -8.76
C GLN A 195 8.55 1.23 -9.38
N HIS A 196 7.67 2.09 -9.86
CA HIS A 196 6.37 1.67 -10.40
C HIS A 196 5.90 2.63 -11.51
N PHE A 197 4.60 2.76 -11.71
CA PHE A 197 3.98 3.71 -12.63
C PHE A 197 2.57 4.06 -12.17
N SER A 198 1.95 5.04 -12.81
CA SER A 198 0.55 5.39 -12.59
C SER A 198 -0.22 5.35 -13.90
N ALA A 199 -1.46 4.85 -13.87
CA ALA A 199 -2.41 4.92 -14.97
C ALA A 199 -3.81 4.49 -14.53
N ARG A 200 -4.85 5.16 -15.04
CA ARG A 200 -6.25 4.72 -14.98
C ARG A 200 -6.88 4.62 -16.36
N THR A 201 -6.29 5.28 -17.33
CA THR A 201 -6.71 5.30 -18.73
C THR A 201 -5.50 5.10 -19.65
N PRO A 202 -5.69 4.81 -20.92
CA PRO A 202 -4.57 4.74 -21.87
C PRO A 202 -3.81 6.07 -22.08
N PHE A 203 -4.37 7.20 -21.61
CA PHE A 203 -3.87 8.54 -21.91
C PHE A 203 -3.19 9.25 -20.71
N ASP A 204 -3.36 8.74 -19.49
CA ASP A 204 -2.89 9.39 -18.27
C ASP A 204 -1.68 8.71 -17.60
N ARG A 205 -1.03 7.75 -18.31
CA ARG A 205 0.15 7.07 -17.78
C ARG A 205 1.19 8.07 -17.29
N ASN A 206 1.65 7.88 -16.05
CA ASN A 206 2.69 8.66 -15.38
C ASN A 206 2.37 10.15 -15.21
N ARG A 207 1.09 10.55 -15.29
CA ARG A 207 0.68 11.94 -14.99
C ARG A 207 0.54 12.20 -13.49
N ALA A 208 0.41 11.17 -12.69
CA ALA A 208 0.48 11.22 -11.24
C ALA A 208 1.72 10.45 -10.76
N LEU A 209 2.29 10.88 -9.65
CA LEU A 209 3.41 10.22 -9.01
C LEU A 209 2.90 9.00 -8.23
N TRP A 210 3.76 8.01 -8.03
CA TRP A 210 3.59 6.81 -7.22
C TRP A 210 4.66 6.77 -6.13
N GLY A 211 4.46 5.96 -5.09
CA GLY A 211 5.45 5.82 -4.02
C GLY A 211 4.92 5.02 -2.85
N GLY A 212 5.73 4.95 -1.81
CA GLY A 212 5.38 4.42 -0.51
C GLY A 212 5.30 5.53 0.54
N PHE A 213 5.20 5.11 1.80
CA PHE A 213 5.18 6.03 2.94
C PHE A 213 5.99 5.49 4.10
N MET A 214 6.76 6.35 4.73
CA MET A 214 7.27 6.14 6.08
C MET A 214 6.30 6.81 7.05
N ILE A 215 5.78 6.03 7.99
CA ILE A 215 4.87 6.46 9.04
C ILE A 215 5.66 6.41 10.34
N THR A 216 5.91 7.58 10.93
CA THR A 216 6.60 7.69 12.21
C THR A 216 5.58 8.08 13.27
N ILE A 217 5.50 7.29 14.34
CA ILE A 217 4.61 7.49 15.49
C ILE A 217 5.51 7.45 16.72
N ASP A 218 5.77 8.61 17.30
CA ASP A 218 6.83 8.80 18.29
C ASP A 218 8.19 8.28 17.76
N GLU A 219 8.73 7.20 18.36
CA GLU A 219 9.99 6.57 17.90
C GLU A 219 9.79 5.33 17.01
N ARG A 220 8.53 4.91 16.78
CA ARG A 220 8.20 3.73 15.96
C ARG A 220 8.09 4.10 14.51
N GLN A 221 8.69 3.31 13.64
CA GLN A 221 8.70 3.51 12.20
C GLN A 221 8.05 2.34 11.48
N ILE A 222 7.03 2.64 10.67
CA ILE A 222 6.34 1.67 9.81
C ILE A 222 6.54 2.11 8.36
N TYR A 223 7.18 1.28 7.56
CA TYR A 223 7.35 1.50 6.13
C TYR A 223 6.27 0.79 5.35
N PHE A 224 5.46 1.52 4.62
CA PHE A 224 4.53 1.00 3.61
C PHE A 224 5.13 1.24 2.22
N ALA A 225 5.56 0.17 1.56
CA ALA A 225 6.30 0.29 0.30
C ALA A 225 5.44 0.74 -0.89
N GLY A 226 4.09 0.54 -0.83
CA GLY A 226 3.25 0.61 -2.02
C GLY A 226 3.62 -0.50 -3.01
N ASP A 227 3.30 -0.32 -4.29
CA ASP A 227 3.76 -1.22 -5.34
C ASP A 227 5.12 -0.79 -5.87
N SER A 228 6.01 -1.77 -6.04
CA SER A 228 7.35 -1.50 -6.52
C SER A 228 8.02 -2.73 -7.15
N GLY A 229 8.74 -2.51 -8.26
CA GLY A 229 9.85 -3.36 -8.65
C GLY A 229 11.02 -3.19 -7.68
N TYR A 230 11.95 -4.14 -7.69
CA TYR A 230 13.17 -4.02 -6.89
C TYR A 230 14.15 -3.01 -7.49
N GLY A 231 14.73 -2.17 -6.64
CA GLY A 231 15.67 -1.14 -7.07
C GLY A 231 16.42 -0.46 -5.92
N PRO A 232 17.34 0.46 -6.22
CA PRO A 232 18.23 1.08 -5.24
C PRO A 232 17.52 1.95 -4.20
N HIS A 233 16.26 2.30 -4.42
CA HIS A 233 15.46 3.10 -3.50
C HIS A 233 15.24 2.41 -2.15
N PHE A 234 15.27 1.07 -2.06
CA PHE A 234 15.17 0.37 -0.79
C PHE A 234 16.37 0.63 0.11
N LEU A 235 17.59 0.64 -0.44
CA LEU A 235 18.79 1.05 0.29
C LEU A 235 18.71 2.51 0.76
N GLU A 236 18.15 3.40 -0.08
CA GLU A 236 17.96 4.80 0.28
C GLU A 236 16.92 4.98 1.39
N VAL A 237 15.84 4.20 1.38
CA VAL A 237 14.87 4.13 2.49
C VAL A 237 15.59 3.72 3.79
N GLY A 238 16.34 2.61 3.78
CA GLY A 238 17.07 2.13 4.97
C GLY A 238 18.11 3.15 5.47
N ARG A 239 18.79 3.85 4.55
CA ARG A 239 19.75 4.89 4.91
C ARG A 239 19.08 6.10 5.58
N ARG A 240 17.90 6.51 5.11
CA ARG A 240 17.14 7.65 5.67
C ARG A 240 16.42 7.31 6.96
N PHE A 241 15.98 6.07 7.10
CA PHE A 241 15.19 5.59 8.22
C PHE A 241 15.81 4.33 8.84
N PRO A 242 16.88 4.48 9.66
CA PRO A 242 17.70 3.35 10.11
C PRO A 242 17.06 2.48 11.20
N ARG A 243 15.82 2.72 11.59
CA ARG A 243 15.13 2.03 12.71
C ARG A 243 13.73 1.57 12.35
N ILE A 244 13.54 0.99 11.15
CA ILE A 244 12.23 0.53 10.71
C ILE A 244 11.79 -0.68 11.56
N ASP A 245 10.74 -0.50 12.37
CA ASP A 245 10.19 -1.56 13.22
C ASP A 245 9.41 -2.57 12.39
N LEU A 246 8.65 -2.09 11.38
CA LEU A 246 7.84 -2.91 10.50
C LEU A 246 7.88 -2.36 9.07
N ALA A 247 8.07 -3.25 8.08
CA ALA A 247 7.88 -2.93 6.67
C ALA A 247 6.72 -3.76 6.08
N LEU A 248 5.89 -3.12 5.29
CA LEU A 248 4.80 -3.72 4.52
C LEU A 248 5.25 -3.78 3.06
N ILE A 249 5.66 -4.98 2.59
CA ILE A 249 6.39 -5.17 1.33
C ILE A 249 5.56 -6.00 0.35
N PRO A 250 5.36 -5.57 -0.91
CA PRO A 250 4.63 -6.36 -1.90
C PRO A 250 5.41 -7.62 -2.29
N ILE A 251 4.69 -8.76 -2.41
CA ILE A 251 5.26 -10.07 -2.78
C ILE A 251 4.50 -10.74 -3.92
N GLY A 252 3.46 -10.11 -4.47
CA GLY A 252 2.60 -10.65 -5.52
C GLY A 252 2.60 -9.80 -6.79
N ALA A 253 1.86 -10.26 -7.78
CA ALA A 253 1.76 -9.67 -9.12
C ALA A 253 3.10 -9.63 -9.88
N TYR A 254 3.94 -10.66 -9.73
CA TYR A 254 5.31 -10.66 -10.25
C TYR A 254 5.51 -11.48 -11.54
N GLU A 255 4.56 -12.33 -11.94
CA GLU A 255 4.66 -13.13 -13.16
C GLU A 255 3.76 -12.62 -14.30
N PRO A 256 4.19 -12.77 -15.55
CA PRO A 256 5.50 -13.29 -16.00
C PRO A 256 6.60 -12.24 -15.81
N ARG A 257 7.77 -12.67 -15.38
CA ARG A 257 8.90 -11.77 -15.06
C ARG A 257 9.29 -10.84 -16.20
N TRP A 258 9.21 -11.30 -17.48
CA TRP A 258 9.55 -10.47 -18.65
C TRP A 258 8.67 -9.20 -18.77
N PHE A 259 7.47 -9.22 -18.16
CA PHE A 259 6.52 -8.10 -18.17
C PHE A 259 6.49 -7.33 -16.84
N MET A 260 6.61 -8.04 -15.71
CA MET A 260 6.36 -7.50 -14.39
C MET A 260 7.62 -7.05 -13.63
N LYS A 261 8.82 -7.57 -14.00
CA LYS A 261 10.06 -7.39 -13.20
C LYS A 261 10.37 -5.94 -12.83
N ASP A 262 10.14 -5.01 -13.73
CA ASP A 262 10.53 -3.60 -13.53
C ASP A 262 9.53 -2.85 -12.62
N ILE A 263 8.35 -3.42 -12.36
CA ILE A 263 7.26 -2.76 -11.64
C ILE A 263 6.73 -3.54 -10.44
N HIS A 264 7.04 -4.83 -10.34
CA HIS A 264 6.70 -5.69 -9.20
C HIS A 264 7.85 -6.62 -8.85
N MET A 265 8.19 -6.68 -7.58
CA MET A 265 9.16 -7.62 -7.01
C MET A 265 8.59 -9.04 -6.99
N ASN A 266 9.45 -10.04 -7.25
CA ASN A 266 9.17 -11.39 -6.81
C ASN A 266 9.54 -11.58 -5.33
N PRO A 267 9.16 -12.69 -4.69
CA PRO A 267 9.45 -12.92 -3.27
C PRO A 267 10.94 -12.93 -2.91
N GLU A 268 11.83 -13.35 -3.81
CA GLU A 268 13.28 -13.28 -3.59
C GLU A 268 13.75 -11.83 -3.54
N GLU A 269 13.29 -10.99 -4.45
CA GLU A 269 13.57 -9.55 -4.48
C GLU A 269 12.94 -8.84 -3.27
N ALA A 270 11.77 -9.30 -2.80
CA ALA A 270 11.13 -8.77 -1.59
C ALA A 270 11.93 -9.09 -0.32
N VAL A 271 12.54 -10.28 -0.22
CA VAL A 271 13.48 -10.62 0.87
C VAL A 271 14.71 -9.72 0.81
N GLN A 272 15.25 -9.46 -0.38
CA GLN A 272 16.36 -8.50 -0.52
C GLN A 272 15.95 -7.09 -0.11
N ALA A 273 14.75 -6.64 -0.49
CA ALA A 273 14.21 -5.35 -0.07
C ALA A 273 14.07 -5.24 1.46
N HIS A 274 13.62 -6.31 2.14
CA HIS A 274 13.61 -6.38 3.61
C HIS A 274 15.00 -6.16 4.22
N ILE A 275 16.01 -6.80 3.64
CA ILE A 275 17.42 -6.65 4.09
C ILE A 275 17.90 -5.22 3.84
N ASP A 276 17.66 -4.68 2.65
CA ASP A 276 18.15 -3.35 2.22
C ASP A 276 17.53 -2.21 3.03
N VAL A 277 16.25 -2.30 3.37
CA VAL A 277 15.61 -1.29 4.24
C VAL A 277 16.01 -1.47 5.71
N GLY A 278 16.60 -2.60 6.09
CA GLY A 278 17.02 -2.89 7.46
C GLY A 278 15.84 -2.99 8.44
N ALA A 279 14.68 -3.44 7.97
CA ALA A 279 13.50 -3.56 8.81
C ALA A 279 13.66 -4.67 9.84
N ARG A 280 13.25 -4.42 11.08
CA ARG A 280 13.24 -5.44 12.13
C ARG A 280 12.28 -6.58 11.82
N ARG A 281 11.12 -6.23 11.26
CA ARG A 281 10.08 -7.18 10.81
C ARG A 281 9.50 -6.71 9.49
N SER A 282 9.03 -7.65 8.65
CA SER A 282 8.25 -7.33 7.45
C SER A 282 7.00 -8.20 7.36
N ILE A 283 5.95 -7.65 6.76
CA ILE A 283 4.73 -8.36 6.41
C ILE A 283 4.55 -8.26 4.90
N GLY A 284 4.39 -9.42 4.25
CA GLY A 284 4.11 -9.50 2.83
C GLY A 284 2.69 -9.04 2.51
N MET A 285 2.53 -8.30 1.41
CA MET A 285 1.24 -7.81 0.92
C MET A 285 1.10 -8.01 -0.59
N HIS A 286 -0.01 -7.53 -1.16
CA HIS A 286 -0.29 -7.50 -2.60
C HIS A 286 -0.42 -8.90 -3.22
N PHE A 287 -1.01 -9.86 -2.52
CA PHE A 287 -1.24 -11.23 -3.00
C PHE A 287 -2.64 -11.74 -2.67
N GLY A 288 -3.09 -12.78 -3.39
CA GLY A 288 -4.23 -13.62 -3.05
C GLY A 288 -5.61 -12.95 -3.06
N THR A 289 -5.74 -11.69 -3.49
CA THR A 289 -7.00 -10.93 -3.48
C THR A 289 -7.60 -10.78 -4.87
N PHE A 290 -6.84 -10.26 -5.82
CA PHE A 290 -7.23 -10.10 -7.22
C PHE A 290 -6.29 -10.90 -8.11
N ARG A 291 -6.84 -11.54 -9.17
CA ARG A 291 -6.03 -12.20 -10.19
C ARG A 291 -5.53 -11.15 -11.18
N LEU A 292 -4.38 -10.56 -10.90
CA LEU A 292 -3.77 -9.50 -11.72
C LEU A 292 -2.81 -10.07 -12.77
N THR A 293 -2.15 -11.17 -12.45
CA THR A 293 -1.01 -11.76 -13.14
C THR A 293 -1.16 -13.28 -13.27
N THR A 294 -0.10 -13.98 -13.65
CA THR A 294 -0.19 -15.40 -14.05
C THR A 294 0.03 -16.38 -12.89
N GLU A 295 0.65 -15.94 -11.78
CA GLU A 295 0.87 -16.78 -10.59
C GLU A 295 -0.42 -17.10 -9.83
N GLY A 296 -0.38 -18.18 -9.05
CA GLY A 296 -1.50 -18.64 -8.22
C GLY A 296 -1.67 -17.83 -6.93
N PRO A 297 -2.85 -17.89 -6.27
CA PRO A 297 -3.20 -17.01 -5.15
C PRO A 297 -2.33 -17.22 -3.89
N ASN A 298 -1.76 -18.40 -3.69
CA ASN A 298 -0.91 -18.75 -2.54
C ASN A 298 0.56 -18.97 -2.95
N GLU A 299 0.87 -18.86 -4.22
CA GLU A 299 2.24 -19.06 -4.73
C GLU A 299 3.22 -18.03 -4.19
N PRO A 300 2.86 -16.71 -4.05
CA PRO A 300 3.73 -15.72 -3.43
C PRO A 300 4.14 -16.08 -2.01
N VAL A 301 3.22 -16.62 -1.20
CA VAL A 301 3.50 -17.03 0.19
C VAL A 301 4.48 -18.20 0.23
N ALA A 302 4.26 -19.23 -0.60
CA ALA A 302 5.16 -20.36 -0.70
C ALA A 302 6.56 -19.97 -1.21
N ALA A 303 6.62 -19.07 -2.19
CA ALA A 303 7.87 -18.55 -2.73
C ALA A 303 8.61 -17.69 -1.68
N LEU A 304 7.89 -16.86 -0.90
CA LEU A 304 8.49 -16.11 0.22
C LEU A 304 9.14 -17.05 1.24
N GLY A 305 8.47 -18.15 1.62
CA GLY A 305 9.04 -19.14 2.53
C GLY A 305 10.35 -19.73 2.01
N ARG A 306 10.43 -20.08 0.72
CA ARG A 306 11.66 -20.57 0.09
C ARG A 306 12.76 -19.50 0.06
N ALA A 307 12.41 -18.27 -0.32
CA ALA A 307 13.35 -17.15 -0.41
C ALA A 307 13.95 -16.79 0.96
N ARG A 308 13.14 -16.73 2.02
CA ARG A 308 13.60 -16.52 3.41
C ARG A 308 14.60 -17.59 3.83
N SER A 309 14.23 -18.87 3.64
CA SER A 309 15.09 -19.99 4.02
C SER A 309 16.44 -19.93 3.28
N ALA A 310 16.42 -19.58 1.99
CA ALA A 310 17.64 -19.44 1.19
C ALA A 310 18.53 -18.27 1.66
N ALA A 311 17.92 -17.19 2.16
CA ALA A 311 18.63 -16.01 2.69
C ALA A 311 18.98 -16.12 4.18
N GLY A 312 18.56 -17.17 4.87
CA GLY A 312 18.79 -17.32 6.32
C GLY A 312 17.98 -16.34 7.18
N ILE A 313 16.85 -15.83 6.65
CA ILE A 313 15.94 -14.92 7.36
C ILE A 313 14.91 -15.72 8.15
N ASP A 314 14.78 -15.38 9.44
CA ASP A 314 13.81 -15.99 10.34
C ASP A 314 12.36 -15.79 9.86
N ASP A 315 11.52 -16.79 10.07
CA ASP A 315 10.10 -16.74 9.70
C ASP A 315 9.35 -15.58 10.39
N ALA A 316 9.74 -15.22 11.60
CA ALA A 316 9.17 -14.11 12.33
C ALA A 316 9.67 -12.74 11.84
N ALA A 317 10.83 -12.69 11.19
CA ALA A 317 11.39 -11.46 10.64
C ALA A 317 10.71 -11.02 9.35
N PHE A 318 10.28 -11.98 8.50
CA PHE A 318 9.47 -11.65 7.33
C PHE A 318 8.36 -12.70 7.15
N THR A 319 7.14 -12.31 7.45
CA THR A 319 5.96 -13.19 7.44
C THR A 319 4.85 -12.68 6.53
N THR A 320 3.77 -13.43 6.40
CA THR A 320 2.48 -12.99 5.86
C THR A 320 1.41 -13.15 6.94
N LEU A 321 0.38 -12.32 6.88
CA LEU A 321 -0.81 -12.46 7.69
C LEU A 321 -1.95 -12.98 6.82
N ASP A 322 -2.84 -13.77 7.40
CA ASP A 322 -4.14 -13.99 6.80
C ASP A 322 -5.00 -12.72 6.89
N VAL A 323 -5.96 -12.57 5.99
CA VAL A 323 -6.84 -11.40 6.01
C VAL A 323 -7.64 -11.34 7.31
N GLY A 324 -7.64 -10.21 7.98
CA GLY A 324 -8.22 -10.02 9.31
C GLY A 324 -7.28 -10.33 10.47
N GLU A 325 -6.08 -10.87 10.20
CA GLU A 325 -5.06 -11.02 11.24
C GLU A 325 -4.32 -9.72 11.53
N SER A 326 -3.83 -9.62 12.76
CA SER A 326 -3.14 -8.44 13.27
C SER A 326 -1.78 -8.79 13.85
N ALA A 327 -0.81 -7.92 13.57
CA ALA A 327 0.47 -7.87 14.28
C ALA A 327 0.48 -6.72 15.30
N ARG A 328 1.24 -6.87 16.36
CA ARG A 328 1.42 -5.87 17.42
C ARG A 328 2.88 -5.43 17.48
N LEU A 329 3.10 -4.12 17.71
CA LEU A 329 4.41 -3.47 17.83
C LEU A 329 4.53 -2.76 19.17
#